data_1ba7523105c339fc3c2635443965afca
#
_entry.id   1ba7523105c339fc3c2635443965afca
#
_cell.length_a   1.000
_cell.length_b   1.000
_cell.length_c   1.000
_cell.angle_alpha   90.00
_cell.angle_beta   90.00
_cell.angle_gamma   90.00
#
_symmetry.space_group_name_H-M   'P 1'
#
loop_
_entity.id
_entity.type
_entity.pdbx_description
1 polymer ?
#
loop_
_entity_poly.entity_id
_entity_poly.type
_entity_poly.pdbx_seq_one_letter_code
_entity_poly.pdbx_strand_id
1 'polypeptide(L)'
;DGKEYQAISAPAQINKTMNDSGKSFTIDAKITRGNGNLTYETTNEKIATVKDGKVTIVGRGKCNIVIKASETKEYKETEEKVTIKIDKGYQKIKVPVTSYKKYVSDKNFKLEAYVEAPGDGKVEFIANENDVVKVSKDGEVTILGPGTARVYAVATGTNNFNRDISDAIVITVEDKKSDPDIKNNVPSSNVVISFPSNAIQL
;
A
#
# COMPACT_ATOMS: atom_id res chain seq x y z
N ASP A 1 -16.53 -0.23 57.24
CA ASP A 1 -15.88 1.07 57.06
C ASP A 1 -16.81 2.18 56.53
N GLY A 2 -18.05 1.95 56.27
CA GLY A 2 -19.07 2.95 55.91
C GLY A 2 -18.90 3.71 54.59
N LYS A 3 -17.81 3.46 53.84
CA LYS A 3 -17.56 4.11 52.55
C LYS A 3 -18.42 3.49 51.45
N GLU A 4 -18.98 4.34 50.59
CA GLU A 4 -19.67 3.92 49.38
C GLU A 4 -18.69 3.65 48.19
N TYR A 5 -19.16 2.95 47.13
CA TYR A 5 -18.41 2.78 45.91
C TYR A 5 -18.62 3.99 44.99
N GLN A 6 -17.55 4.40 44.36
CA GLN A 6 -17.62 5.36 43.27
C GLN A 6 -18.21 4.74 41.99
N ALA A 7 -18.61 5.55 41.05
CA ALA A 7 -19.06 5.10 39.73
C ALA A 7 -18.35 5.86 38.65
N ILE A 8 -17.81 5.13 37.66
CA ILE A 8 -17.15 5.64 36.47
C ILE A 8 -18.07 5.36 35.29
N SER A 9 -18.31 6.37 34.47
CA SER A 9 -18.93 6.23 33.16
C SER A 9 -17.84 6.26 32.12
N ALA A 10 -17.78 5.22 31.28
CA ALA A 10 -16.84 5.12 30.15
C ALA A 10 -17.47 4.24 29.05
N PRO A 11 -17.03 4.35 27.78
CA PRO A 11 -17.47 3.44 26.72
C PRO A 11 -17.01 2.01 27.01
N ALA A 12 -17.87 1.01 26.76
CA ALA A 12 -17.50 -0.39 26.97
C ALA A 12 -16.41 -0.87 25.99
N GLN A 13 -16.44 -0.38 24.74
CA GLN A 13 -15.49 -0.76 23.70
C GLN A 13 -15.29 0.39 22.71
N ILE A 14 -14.05 0.51 22.22
CA ILE A 14 -13.67 1.43 21.15
C ILE A 14 -12.99 0.61 20.04
N ASN A 15 -13.51 0.72 18.81
CA ASN A 15 -12.98 0.05 17.63
C ASN A 15 -12.18 1.02 16.78
N LYS A 16 -11.00 0.62 16.37
CA LYS A 16 -10.09 1.33 15.47
C LYS A 16 -9.46 0.37 14.47
N THR A 17 -8.69 0.90 13.55
CA THR A 17 -7.90 0.11 12.61
C THR A 17 -6.45 0.58 12.59
N MET A 18 -5.57 -0.21 11.97
CA MET A 18 -4.17 0.16 11.79
C MET A 18 -3.96 1.38 10.87
N ASN A 19 -4.98 1.83 10.14
CA ASN A 19 -4.92 3.13 9.44
C ASN A 19 -4.82 4.33 10.39
N ASP A 20 -5.16 4.11 11.66
CA ASP A 20 -5.02 5.10 12.74
C ASP A 20 -3.74 4.88 13.56
N SER A 21 -2.81 4.01 13.11
CA SER A 21 -1.54 3.76 13.81
C SER A 21 -0.77 5.05 14.07
N GLY A 22 -0.23 5.18 15.28
CA GLY A 22 0.45 6.39 15.74
C GLY A 22 -0.48 7.56 16.06
N LYS A 23 -1.76 7.50 15.71
CA LYS A 23 -2.75 8.49 16.11
C LYS A 23 -3.25 8.25 17.52
N SER A 24 -3.72 9.31 18.15
CA SER A 24 -4.26 9.27 19.51
C SER A 24 -5.71 9.72 19.53
N PHE A 25 -6.46 9.18 20.48
CA PHE A 25 -7.82 9.62 20.82
C PHE A 25 -7.98 9.63 22.34
N THR A 26 -8.94 10.40 22.85
CA THR A 26 -9.22 10.48 24.28
C THR A 26 -10.42 9.60 24.62
N ILE A 27 -10.30 8.84 25.70
CA ILE A 27 -11.44 8.10 26.25
C ILE A 27 -12.34 9.11 26.99
N ASP A 28 -13.63 9.17 26.63
CA ASP A 28 -14.63 9.91 27.38
C ASP A 28 -14.98 9.14 28.65
N ALA A 29 -14.22 9.39 29.70
CA ALA A 29 -14.43 8.78 31.01
C ALA A 29 -14.62 9.86 32.08
N LYS A 30 -15.60 9.66 32.96
CA LYS A 30 -15.88 10.58 34.04
C LYS A 30 -16.42 9.86 35.26
N ILE A 31 -16.13 10.40 36.44
CA ILE A 31 -16.77 9.97 37.69
C ILE A 31 -18.19 10.51 37.70
N THR A 32 -19.18 9.63 37.86
CA THR A 32 -20.61 9.98 37.97
C THR A 32 -21.10 9.96 39.39
N ARG A 33 -20.38 9.25 40.29
CA ARG A 33 -20.57 9.27 41.73
C ARG A 33 -19.22 9.13 42.41
N GLY A 34 -18.87 10.04 43.30
CA GLY A 34 -17.60 10.08 44.00
C GLY A 34 -16.76 11.29 43.61
N ASN A 35 -15.56 11.36 44.16
CA ASN A 35 -14.64 12.49 43.99
C ASN A 35 -13.15 12.08 43.97
N GLY A 36 -12.86 10.83 43.63
CA GLY A 36 -11.49 10.34 43.43
C GLY A 36 -10.86 10.89 42.15
N ASN A 37 -9.55 10.67 41.99
CA ASN A 37 -8.83 11.01 40.74
C ASN A 37 -8.82 9.81 39.81
N LEU A 38 -8.99 10.07 38.51
CA LEU A 38 -8.88 9.03 37.48
C LEU A 38 -7.41 8.78 37.09
N THR A 39 -7.04 7.52 37.06
CA THR A 39 -5.78 7.02 36.50
C THR A 39 -6.07 5.99 35.42
N TYR A 40 -5.14 5.80 34.48
CA TYR A 40 -5.34 4.97 33.31
C TYR A 40 -4.14 4.06 33.11
N GLU A 41 -4.39 2.76 32.89
CA GLU A 41 -3.37 1.76 32.59
C GLU A 41 -3.79 0.89 31.42
N THR A 42 -2.86 0.53 30.55
CA THR A 42 -3.10 -0.44 29.48
C THR A 42 -2.70 -1.84 29.91
N THR A 43 -3.45 -2.84 29.48
CA THR A 43 -3.08 -4.25 29.67
C THR A 43 -2.09 -4.76 28.64
N ASN A 44 -1.84 -4.01 27.56
CA ASN A 44 -0.87 -4.40 26.52
C ASN A 44 -0.39 -3.19 25.71
N GLU A 45 0.82 -2.71 26.01
CA GLU A 45 1.45 -1.58 25.33
C GLU A 45 1.80 -1.86 23.86
N LYS A 46 1.88 -3.13 23.43
CA LYS A 46 2.10 -3.50 22.02
C LYS A 46 0.86 -3.27 21.16
N ILE A 47 -0.32 -3.12 21.78
CA ILE A 47 -1.57 -2.83 21.09
C ILE A 47 -1.92 -1.35 21.20
N ALA A 48 -1.92 -0.81 22.41
CA ALA A 48 -2.18 0.60 22.65
C ALA A 48 -1.47 1.07 23.94
N THR A 49 -0.96 2.30 23.92
CA THR A 49 -0.48 2.99 25.12
C THR A 49 -1.50 4.01 25.58
N VAL A 50 -1.45 4.38 26.87
CA VAL A 50 -2.34 5.40 27.43
C VAL A 50 -1.58 6.35 28.34
N LYS A 51 -1.92 7.63 28.27
CA LYS A 51 -1.44 8.67 29.19
C LYS A 51 -2.57 9.66 29.42
N ASP A 52 -2.96 9.83 30.69
CA ASP A 52 -4.00 10.79 31.11
C ASP A 52 -5.30 10.68 30.26
N GLY A 53 -5.74 9.44 29.99
CA GLY A 53 -6.92 9.14 29.19
C GLY A 53 -6.73 9.26 27.66
N LYS A 54 -5.57 9.73 27.19
CA LYS A 54 -5.21 9.77 25.79
C LYS A 54 -4.56 8.46 25.37
N VAL A 55 -5.23 7.72 24.48
CA VAL A 55 -4.81 6.42 23.95
C VAL A 55 -4.12 6.59 22.62
N THR A 56 -2.94 5.98 22.45
CA THR A 56 -2.22 5.94 21.17
C THR A 56 -2.21 4.51 20.63
N ILE A 57 -2.59 4.35 19.35
CA ILE A 57 -2.62 3.05 18.66
C ILE A 57 -1.21 2.63 18.28
N VAL A 58 -0.81 1.40 18.66
CA VAL A 58 0.52 0.84 18.41
C VAL A 58 0.46 -0.37 17.48
N GLY A 59 -0.45 -1.32 17.73
CA GLY A 59 -0.52 -2.56 16.98
C GLY A 59 -1.93 -3.14 16.90
N ARG A 60 -2.09 -4.11 16.00
CA ARG A 60 -3.34 -4.85 15.84
C ARG A 60 -3.60 -5.78 17.02
N GLY A 61 -4.84 -5.87 17.46
CA GLY A 61 -5.27 -6.79 18.49
C GLY A 61 -6.32 -6.21 19.43
N LYS A 62 -6.41 -6.78 20.62
CA LYS A 62 -7.29 -6.31 21.70
C LYS A 62 -6.48 -6.08 22.97
N CYS A 63 -6.76 -5.01 23.66
CA CYS A 63 -6.31 -4.77 25.04
C CYS A 63 -7.43 -4.05 25.80
N ASN A 64 -7.27 -3.94 27.11
CA ASN A 64 -8.13 -3.12 27.93
C ASN A 64 -7.35 -1.90 28.44
N ILE A 65 -8.03 -0.78 28.50
CA ILE A 65 -7.62 0.34 29.33
C ILE A 65 -8.39 0.22 30.65
N VAL A 66 -7.66 0.06 31.73
CA VAL A 66 -8.19 0.03 33.08
C VAL A 66 -8.19 1.45 33.62
N ILE A 67 -9.36 1.94 33.96
CA ILE A 67 -9.60 3.27 34.53
C ILE A 67 -9.90 3.09 36.00
N LYS A 68 -9.12 3.71 36.87
CA LYS A 68 -9.32 3.63 38.33
C LYS A 68 -9.66 4.99 38.88
N ALA A 69 -10.68 5.05 39.72
CA ALA A 69 -10.95 6.18 40.58
C ALA A 69 -10.36 5.91 41.98
N SER A 70 -9.41 6.74 42.39
CA SER A 70 -8.68 6.56 43.65
C SER A 70 -9.61 6.64 44.85
N GLU A 71 -9.30 5.86 45.90
CA GLU A 71 -9.98 5.93 47.18
C GLU A 71 -9.95 7.34 47.79
N THR A 72 -11.02 7.75 48.46
CA THR A 72 -11.12 9.01 49.17
C THR A 72 -11.60 8.78 50.63
N LYS A 73 -11.83 9.83 51.40
CA LYS A 73 -12.35 9.71 52.73
C LYS A 73 -13.76 9.09 52.76
N GLU A 74 -14.57 9.35 51.75
CA GLU A 74 -15.99 8.99 51.69
C GLU A 74 -16.26 7.79 50.77
N TYR A 75 -15.36 7.54 49.79
CA TYR A 75 -15.57 6.55 48.75
C TYR A 75 -14.44 5.55 48.65
N LYS A 76 -14.79 4.29 48.34
CA LYS A 76 -13.84 3.22 47.99
C LYS A 76 -13.30 3.40 46.57
N GLU A 77 -12.10 2.86 46.34
CA GLU A 77 -11.54 2.70 45.01
C GLU A 77 -12.52 1.93 44.10
N THR A 78 -12.58 2.32 42.84
CA THR A 78 -13.39 1.66 41.83
C THR A 78 -12.63 1.63 40.52
N GLU A 79 -12.81 0.56 39.76
CA GLU A 79 -12.23 0.46 38.40
C GLU A 79 -13.30 0.16 37.35
N GLU A 80 -13.05 0.66 36.14
CA GLU A 80 -13.82 0.38 34.94
C GLU A 80 -12.88 -0.02 33.82
N LYS A 81 -13.33 -0.85 32.87
CA LYS A 81 -12.52 -1.35 31.76
C LYS A 81 -13.12 -0.97 30.42
N VAL A 82 -12.28 -0.37 29.57
CA VAL A 82 -12.61 -0.05 28.18
C VAL A 82 -11.85 -1.00 27.27
N THR A 83 -12.55 -1.82 26.50
CA THR A 83 -11.91 -2.67 25.49
C THR A 83 -11.49 -1.84 24.28
N ILE A 84 -10.22 -1.86 23.95
CA ILE A 84 -9.70 -1.30 22.70
C ILE A 84 -9.51 -2.45 21.72
N LYS A 85 -10.20 -2.40 20.58
CA LYS A 85 -10.08 -3.36 19.48
C LYS A 85 -9.48 -2.67 18.26
N ILE A 86 -8.33 -3.15 17.84
CA ILE A 86 -7.63 -2.64 16.64
C ILE A 86 -7.64 -3.72 15.56
N ASP A 87 -8.40 -3.49 14.50
CA ASP A 87 -8.47 -4.38 13.33
C ASP A 87 -7.37 -4.05 12.30
N LYS A 88 -7.17 -4.94 11.31
CA LYS A 88 -6.28 -4.66 10.18
C LYS A 88 -6.68 -3.37 9.48
N GLY A 89 -5.69 -2.63 9.05
CA GLY A 89 -5.85 -1.50 8.15
C GLY A 89 -5.80 -1.92 6.69
N TYR A 90 -6.06 -0.95 5.82
CA TYR A 90 -5.81 -1.02 4.38
C TYR A 90 -4.55 -0.23 4.08
N GLN A 91 -3.66 -0.81 3.31
CA GLN A 91 -2.49 -0.12 2.77
C GLN A 91 -2.72 0.20 1.31
N LYS A 92 -1.91 1.09 0.77
CA LYS A 92 -2.02 1.52 -0.62
C LYS A 92 -0.67 1.45 -1.29
N ILE A 93 -0.61 0.71 -2.41
CA ILE A 93 0.55 0.67 -3.27
C ILE A 93 0.47 1.80 -4.30
N LYS A 94 1.59 2.45 -4.53
CA LYS A 94 1.78 3.49 -5.54
C LYS A 94 2.80 3.09 -6.56
N VAL A 95 2.48 3.37 -7.82
CA VAL A 95 3.33 3.14 -8.98
C VAL A 95 3.55 4.49 -9.65
N PRO A 96 4.76 5.06 -9.60
CA PRO A 96 5.04 6.37 -10.20
C PRO A 96 4.92 6.39 -11.72
N VAL A 97 5.29 5.29 -12.39
CA VAL A 97 5.25 5.15 -13.84
C VAL A 97 4.41 3.94 -14.22
N THR A 98 3.27 4.18 -14.86
CA THR A 98 2.29 3.14 -15.22
C THR A 98 2.37 2.68 -16.68
N SER A 99 3.23 3.30 -17.50
CA SER A 99 3.38 2.96 -18.91
C SER A 99 4.83 3.08 -19.35
N TYR A 100 5.31 2.05 -20.04
CA TYR A 100 6.66 1.99 -20.63
C TYR A 100 6.56 1.67 -22.11
N LYS A 101 7.31 2.43 -22.92
CA LYS A 101 7.55 2.13 -24.33
C LYS A 101 9.01 1.71 -24.49
N LYS A 102 9.25 0.53 -25.04
CA LYS A 102 10.55 -0.10 -25.20
C LYS A 102 10.70 -0.69 -26.59
N TYR A 103 11.94 -1.04 -26.94
CA TYR A 103 12.29 -1.76 -28.15
C TYR A 103 12.93 -3.11 -27.79
N VAL A 104 12.82 -4.09 -28.67
CA VAL A 104 13.44 -5.41 -28.47
C VAL A 104 14.93 -5.32 -28.17
N SER A 105 15.62 -4.29 -28.77
CA SER A 105 17.04 -4.04 -28.56
C SER A 105 17.40 -3.33 -27.24
N ASP A 106 16.42 -2.87 -26.48
CA ASP A 106 16.67 -2.15 -25.22
C ASP A 106 17.19 -3.09 -24.14
N LYS A 107 17.97 -2.54 -23.22
CA LYS A 107 18.44 -3.26 -22.03
C LYS A 107 17.31 -3.53 -21.06
N ASN A 108 17.52 -4.52 -20.19
CA ASN A 108 16.69 -4.74 -19.01
C ASN A 108 16.53 -3.45 -18.21
N PHE A 109 15.39 -3.29 -17.56
CA PHE A 109 15.08 -2.11 -16.77
C PHE A 109 14.31 -2.51 -15.52
N LYS A 110 14.15 -1.59 -14.59
CA LYS A 110 13.50 -1.83 -13.32
C LYS A 110 12.20 -1.04 -13.19
N LEU A 111 11.17 -1.71 -12.70
CA LEU A 111 9.92 -1.08 -12.27
C LEU A 111 10.07 -0.55 -10.85
N GLU A 112 9.39 0.53 -10.55
CA GLU A 112 9.38 1.14 -9.23
C GLU A 112 7.95 1.19 -8.68
N ALA A 113 7.81 0.88 -7.41
CA ALA A 113 6.59 1.04 -6.64
C ALA A 113 6.94 1.19 -5.15
N TYR A 114 6.04 1.78 -4.39
CA TYR A 114 6.20 1.91 -2.94
C TYR A 114 4.83 1.80 -2.24
N VAL A 115 4.87 1.45 -0.96
CA VAL A 115 3.69 1.44 -0.10
C VAL A 115 3.59 2.76 0.63
N GLU A 116 2.42 3.41 0.55
CA GLU A 116 2.17 4.64 1.31
C GLU A 116 2.03 4.33 2.81
N ALA A 117 2.57 5.22 3.65
CA ALA A 117 2.35 5.14 5.09
C ALA A 117 0.83 5.26 5.42
N PRO A 118 0.34 4.54 6.42
CA PRO A 118 1.05 3.73 7.41
C PRO A 118 1.29 2.27 7.00
N GLY A 119 1.08 1.88 5.73
CA GLY A 119 1.30 0.51 5.26
C GLY A 119 2.73 0.02 5.51
N ASP A 120 2.87 -1.29 5.77
CA ASP A 120 4.15 -1.95 6.10
C ASP A 120 4.43 -3.20 5.24
N GLY A 121 3.63 -3.42 4.19
CA GLY A 121 3.80 -4.53 3.25
C GLY A 121 5.03 -4.36 2.36
N LYS A 122 5.63 -5.48 1.96
CA LYS A 122 6.70 -5.49 0.96
C LYS A 122 6.11 -5.28 -0.43
N VAL A 123 6.86 -4.61 -1.29
CA VAL A 123 6.52 -4.49 -2.71
C VAL A 123 7.02 -5.74 -3.45
N GLU A 124 6.12 -6.39 -4.18
CA GLU A 124 6.44 -7.45 -5.14
C GLU A 124 5.77 -7.13 -6.48
N PHE A 125 6.37 -7.59 -7.58
CA PHE A 125 5.79 -7.47 -8.91
C PHE A 125 5.32 -8.82 -9.41
N ILE A 126 4.17 -8.84 -10.11
CA ILE A 126 3.60 -10.02 -10.74
C ILE A 126 3.19 -9.71 -12.18
N ALA A 127 3.39 -10.66 -13.06
CA ALA A 127 2.90 -10.62 -14.43
C ALA A 127 2.37 -12.01 -14.78
N ASN A 128 1.40 -12.08 -15.68
CA ASN A 128 1.04 -13.35 -16.29
C ASN A 128 2.18 -13.78 -17.24
N GLU A 129 2.31 -15.10 -17.44
CA GLU A 129 3.20 -15.62 -18.48
C GLU A 129 2.87 -15.04 -19.84
N ASN A 130 3.88 -14.53 -20.52
CA ASN A 130 3.77 -13.93 -21.85
C ASN A 130 5.12 -13.96 -22.55
N ASP A 131 5.12 -13.78 -23.87
CA ASP A 131 6.31 -13.80 -24.71
C ASP A 131 6.95 -12.40 -24.89
N VAL A 132 6.42 -11.38 -24.20
CA VAL A 132 6.86 -9.99 -24.35
C VAL A 132 7.91 -9.63 -23.31
N VAL A 133 7.66 -9.95 -22.05
CA VAL A 133 8.56 -9.64 -20.94
C VAL A 133 8.54 -10.73 -19.87
N LYS A 134 9.67 -10.90 -19.19
CA LYS A 134 9.79 -11.62 -17.91
C LYS A 134 10.04 -10.62 -16.80
N VAL A 135 9.31 -10.71 -15.71
CA VAL A 135 9.43 -9.81 -14.56
C VAL A 135 9.77 -10.58 -13.31
N SER A 136 10.82 -10.15 -12.59
CA SER A 136 11.15 -10.70 -11.28
C SER A 136 10.25 -10.10 -10.19
N LYS A 137 10.18 -10.75 -9.03
CA LYS A 137 9.45 -10.21 -7.87
C LYS A 137 9.94 -8.83 -7.43
N ASP A 138 11.23 -8.53 -7.65
CA ASP A 138 11.85 -7.25 -7.31
C ASP A 138 11.68 -6.19 -8.40
N GLY A 139 10.96 -6.49 -9.48
CA GLY A 139 10.64 -5.55 -10.55
C GLY A 139 11.67 -5.45 -11.68
N GLU A 140 12.67 -6.33 -11.74
CA GLU A 140 13.57 -6.41 -12.90
C GLU A 140 12.82 -6.97 -14.10
N VAL A 141 12.83 -6.24 -15.21
CA VAL A 141 12.16 -6.59 -16.47
C VAL A 141 13.18 -7.00 -17.50
N THR A 142 13.05 -8.23 -18.03
CA THR A 142 13.77 -8.73 -19.19
C THR A 142 12.85 -8.72 -20.38
N ILE A 143 13.26 -8.08 -21.47
CA ILE A 143 12.52 -8.01 -22.74
C ILE A 143 12.73 -9.32 -23.49
N LEU A 144 11.64 -9.97 -23.93
CA LEU A 144 11.67 -11.24 -24.65
C LEU A 144 11.31 -11.06 -26.12
N GLY A 145 10.36 -10.18 -26.45
CA GLY A 145 9.88 -9.96 -27.80
C GLY A 145 8.92 -8.77 -27.90
N PRO A 146 8.48 -8.45 -29.13
CA PRO A 146 7.53 -7.35 -29.35
C PRO A 146 6.14 -7.69 -28.88
N GLY A 147 5.37 -6.66 -28.48
CA GLY A 147 4.00 -6.81 -28.01
C GLY A 147 3.66 -5.93 -26.83
N THR A 148 2.58 -6.25 -26.12
CA THR A 148 2.15 -5.52 -24.93
C THR A 148 1.95 -6.48 -23.76
N ALA A 149 2.60 -6.21 -22.64
CA ALA A 149 2.46 -6.93 -21.38
C ALA A 149 1.85 -6.04 -20.30
N ARG A 150 1.17 -6.68 -19.34
CA ARG A 150 0.61 -6.05 -18.14
C ARG A 150 1.28 -6.63 -16.92
N VAL A 151 1.80 -5.74 -16.08
CA VAL A 151 2.46 -6.07 -14.82
C VAL A 151 1.72 -5.37 -13.70
N TYR A 152 1.70 -5.96 -12.53
CA TYR A 152 1.05 -5.39 -11.35
C TYR A 152 2.05 -5.34 -10.20
N ALA A 153 2.05 -4.24 -9.48
CA ALA A 153 2.75 -4.14 -8.22
C ALA A 153 1.81 -4.54 -7.08
N VAL A 154 2.34 -5.25 -6.11
CA VAL A 154 1.61 -5.79 -4.96
C VAL A 154 2.27 -5.33 -3.68
N ALA A 155 1.48 -4.74 -2.79
CA ALA A 155 1.84 -4.61 -1.39
C ALA A 155 1.42 -5.89 -0.67
N THR A 156 2.36 -6.69 -0.17
CA THR A 156 2.05 -7.96 0.52
C THR A 156 1.27 -7.70 1.80
N GLY A 157 0.31 -8.58 2.10
CA GLY A 157 -0.42 -8.51 3.37
C GLY A 157 0.50 -8.81 4.56
N THR A 158 0.29 -8.12 5.68
CA THR A 158 1.05 -8.27 6.92
C THR A 158 0.12 -8.58 8.09
N ASN A 159 0.66 -8.62 9.31
CA ASN A 159 -0.17 -8.72 10.49
C ASN A 159 -1.08 -7.49 10.65
N ASN A 160 -0.61 -6.31 10.28
CA ASN A 160 -1.28 -5.04 10.51
C ASN A 160 -2.14 -4.58 9.33
N PHE A 161 -1.79 -4.94 8.09
CA PHE A 161 -2.45 -4.44 6.88
C PHE A 161 -2.86 -5.55 5.92
N ASN A 162 -3.98 -5.34 5.24
CA ASN A 162 -4.42 -6.19 4.15
C ASN A 162 -3.52 -5.99 2.91
N ARG A 163 -3.45 -7.03 2.06
CA ARG A 163 -2.78 -6.94 0.75
C ARG A 163 -3.44 -5.87 -0.12
N ASP A 164 -2.64 -5.18 -0.91
CA ASP A 164 -3.11 -4.28 -1.97
C ASP A 164 -2.43 -4.59 -3.30
N ILE A 165 -3.06 -4.21 -4.40
CA ILE A 165 -2.57 -4.41 -5.76
C ILE A 165 -2.81 -3.14 -6.58
N SER A 166 -1.83 -2.76 -7.38
CA SER A 166 -1.92 -1.59 -8.27
C SER A 166 -2.83 -1.84 -9.47
N ASP A 167 -3.18 -0.77 -10.17
CA ASP A 167 -3.58 -0.86 -11.57
C ASP A 167 -2.45 -1.44 -12.43
N ALA A 168 -2.78 -1.85 -13.64
CA ALA A 168 -1.80 -2.43 -14.55
C ALA A 168 -0.73 -1.43 -14.95
N ILE A 169 0.53 -1.86 -14.85
CA ILE A 169 1.68 -1.23 -15.50
C ILE A 169 1.75 -1.81 -16.91
N VAL A 170 1.58 -0.97 -17.92
CA VAL A 170 1.56 -1.39 -19.32
C VAL A 170 2.96 -1.25 -19.92
N ILE A 171 3.51 -2.34 -20.44
CA ILE A 171 4.81 -2.36 -21.13
C ILE A 171 4.56 -2.71 -22.60
N THR A 172 4.80 -1.76 -23.49
CA THR A 172 4.73 -1.96 -24.94
C THR A 172 6.15 -2.06 -25.50
N VAL A 173 6.44 -3.16 -26.18
CA VAL A 173 7.73 -3.44 -26.82
C VAL A 173 7.53 -3.45 -28.33
N GLU A 174 8.30 -2.64 -29.05
CA GLU A 174 8.32 -2.56 -30.51
C GLU A 174 9.56 -3.26 -31.09
N ASP A 175 9.48 -3.76 -32.30
CA ASP A 175 10.60 -4.49 -32.97
C ASP A 175 11.83 -3.63 -33.17
N LYS A 176 11.64 -2.41 -33.67
CA LYS A 176 12.69 -1.48 -33.99
C LYS A 176 12.37 -0.06 -33.58
N LYS A 177 13.39 0.67 -33.17
CA LYS A 177 13.31 2.11 -33.08
C LYS A 177 13.14 2.65 -34.51
N SER A 178 12.04 3.36 -34.79
CA SER A 178 11.88 4.04 -36.08
C SER A 178 13.06 5.01 -36.25
N ASP A 179 13.85 4.78 -37.29
CA ASP A 179 14.92 5.71 -37.65
C ASP A 179 14.26 6.99 -38.22
N PRO A 180 14.39 8.15 -37.55
CA PRO A 180 13.81 9.39 -38.04
C PRO A 180 14.40 9.88 -39.35
N ASP A 181 15.54 9.31 -39.80
CA ASP A 181 16.26 9.72 -41.01
C ASP A 181 15.92 8.89 -42.26
N ILE A 182 15.10 7.86 -42.17
CA ILE A 182 14.52 7.23 -43.36
C ILE A 182 13.37 8.11 -43.88
N LYS A 183 13.67 9.33 -44.28
CA LYS A 183 12.93 10.04 -45.31
C LYS A 183 13.04 9.19 -46.58
N ASN A 184 11.88 8.78 -47.11
CA ASN A 184 11.70 8.10 -48.37
C ASN A 184 12.63 8.69 -49.46
N ASN A 185 13.90 8.33 -49.48
CA ASN A 185 14.75 8.51 -50.59
C ASN A 185 14.55 7.26 -51.47
N VAL A 186 13.35 7.16 -52.06
CA VAL A 186 13.18 6.36 -53.27
C VAL A 186 13.94 7.12 -54.34
N PRO A 187 15.12 6.64 -54.81
CA PRO A 187 15.74 7.25 -55.97
C PRO A 187 14.77 7.07 -57.14
N SER A 188 14.30 8.17 -57.67
CA SER A 188 13.64 8.18 -58.99
C SER A 188 14.67 7.77 -60.02
N SER A 189 15.09 6.52 -60.02
CA SER A 189 15.81 5.96 -61.12
C SER A 189 14.78 5.68 -62.21
N ASN A 190 14.66 6.63 -63.16
CA ASN A 190 14.12 6.33 -64.47
C ASN A 190 15.03 5.28 -65.13
N VAL A 191 14.72 4.03 -64.84
CA VAL A 191 15.29 2.94 -65.62
C VAL A 191 14.63 2.98 -67.01
N VAL A 192 15.28 3.66 -67.93
CA VAL A 192 14.93 3.56 -69.36
C VAL A 192 15.44 2.22 -69.87
N ILE A 193 14.53 1.22 -69.90
CA ILE A 193 14.84 -0.04 -70.60
C ILE A 193 14.68 0.21 -72.10
N SER A 194 15.76 0.44 -72.79
CA SER A 194 15.77 0.45 -74.28
C SER A 194 15.95 -0.98 -74.78
N PHE A 195 14.92 -1.49 -75.43
CA PHE A 195 15.02 -2.76 -76.19
C PHE A 195 15.68 -2.51 -77.52
N PRO A 196 16.72 -3.29 -77.93
CA PRO A 196 17.22 -3.23 -79.24
C PRO A 196 16.19 -3.72 -80.26
N SER A 197 15.82 -2.87 -81.22
CA SER A 197 14.94 -3.26 -82.34
C SER A 197 15.72 -4.14 -83.30
N ASN A 198 15.53 -5.44 -83.21
CA ASN A 198 15.99 -6.34 -84.29
C ASN A 198 14.98 -6.20 -85.44
N ALA A 199 15.36 -5.45 -86.45
CA ALA A 199 14.70 -5.47 -87.69
C ALA A 199 15.06 -6.81 -88.38
N ILE A 200 14.10 -7.67 -88.58
CA ILE A 200 14.15 -8.81 -89.49
C ILE A 200 13.73 -8.25 -90.81
N GLN A 201 14.68 -8.18 -91.77
CA GLN A 201 14.37 -8.07 -93.15
C GLN A 201 14.43 -9.47 -93.79
N LEU A 202 13.40 -9.76 -94.58
CA LEU A 202 13.35 -10.83 -95.55
C LEU A 202 14.10 -10.42 -96.74
#